data_429624c8e33f80584287f1b1da794110
#
_entry.id   429624c8e33f80584287f1b1da794110
#
_cell.length_a   1.000
_cell.length_b   1.000
_cell.length_c   1.000
_cell.angle_alpha   90.00
_cell.angle_beta   90.00
_cell.angle_gamma   90.00
#
_symmetry.space_group_name_H-M   'P 1'
#
loop_
_entity.id
_entity.type
_entity.pdbx_description
1 polymer ?
#
loop_
_entity_poly.entity_id
_entity_poly.type
_entity_poly.pdbx_seq_one_letter_code
_entity_poly.pdbx_strand_id
1 'polypeptide(L)'
;MCVGVRKRRQTSGRVLSNVNSTTSQDGNPLIYHLRDVVKTREAEGVAFRLRIPSLQIAMGEKIALIGKSGCGKSTLLDMLAFILQPSEVGDFHFRPERDEESLDINACWKRGNLNQLGDLRKRYIGYVMQTGGLLPYLTVRENMNLCRSVIGLPADGMVEHLAEELGIIAHLDKRPDKLSTGERQRVAIGRAVAHRPSIVIADEPTASIDPFAAEKVMSMLIGLAEEFEITVILASHAWEHMEQLGLRQLTHETIRDHNRMFTETVVTG
;
A
#
# COMPACT_ATOMS: atom_id res chain seq x y z
N MET A 1 4.04 12.61 70.70
CA MET A 1 4.40 11.21 70.51
C MET A 1 3.77 10.78 69.16
N CYS A 2 4.54 10.83 68.08
CA CYS A 2 4.06 10.42 66.76
C CYS A 2 4.73 9.10 66.39
N VAL A 3 3.91 8.09 66.19
CA VAL A 3 4.33 6.77 65.73
C VAL A 3 4.31 6.74 64.21
N GLY A 4 5.49 6.53 63.61
CA GLY A 4 5.65 6.45 62.16
C GLY A 4 5.22 5.10 61.62
N VAL A 5 4.38 5.11 60.58
CA VAL A 5 4.00 3.93 59.80
C VAL A 5 4.89 3.86 58.55
N ARG A 6 5.75 2.85 58.50
CA ARG A 6 6.56 2.51 57.33
C ARG A 6 5.66 1.87 56.25
N LYS A 7 5.48 2.53 55.10
CA LYS A 7 4.92 1.92 53.90
C LYS A 7 5.99 1.06 53.22
N ARG A 8 5.72 -0.24 53.08
CA ARG A 8 6.47 -1.18 52.23
C ARG A 8 6.25 -0.79 50.78
N ARG A 9 7.34 -0.56 50.04
CA ARG A 9 7.36 -0.49 48.56
C ARG A 9 7.19 -1.89 48.03
N GLN A 10 6.09 -2.17 47.33
CA GLN A 10 5.98 -3.31 46.45
C GLN A 10 6.73 -2.98 45.15
N THR A 11 7.79 -3.75 44.90
CA THR A 11 8.47 -3.80 43.60
C THR A 11 7.60 -4.62 42.64
N SER A 12 6.80 -3.96 41.82
CA SER A 12 6.16 -4.63 40.70
C SER A 12 7.22 -4.89 39.64
N GLY A 13 7.48 -6.18 39.41
CA GLY A 13 8.35 -6.67 38.35
C GLY A 13 7.79 -6.19 36.98
N ARG A 14 8.57 -5.33 36.34
CA ARG A 14 8.34 -4.92 34.94
C ARG A 14 8.67 -6.11 34.08
N VAL A 15 7.64 -6.80 33.58
CA VAL A 15 7.78 -7.74 32.48
C VAL A 15 8.29 -6.95 31.29
N LEU A 16 9.53 -7.15 30.92
CA LEU A 16 10.12 -6.67 29.67
C LEU A 16 9.41 -7.39 28.53
N SER A 17 8.32 -6.83 28.04
CA SER A 17 7.77 -7.20 26.75
C SER A 17 8.82 -6.84 25.69
N ASN A 18 9.27 -7.82 24.93
CA ASN A 18 10.14 -7.68 23.77
C ASN A 18 9.68 -6.51 22.91
N VAL A 19 10.47 -5.45 22.88
CA VAL A 19 10.34 -4.36 21.91
C VAL A 19 10.78 -4.96 20.58
N ASN A 20 9.82 -5.47 19.79
CA ASN A 20 10.07 -5.85 18.42
C ASN A 20 10.65 -4.64 17.69
N SER A 21 11.76 -4.82 16.99
CA SER A 21 12.45 -3.80 16.22
C SER A 21 11.46 -3.07 15.28
N THR A 22 11.15 -1.82 15.60
CA THR A 22 10.24 -0.94 14.82
C THR A 22 10.98 -0.19 13.73
N THR A 23 12.24 -0.57 13.46
CA THR A 23 13.13 0.05 12.47
C THR A 23 13.72 -1.02 11.56
N SER A 24 13.98 -0.64 10.30
CA SER A 24 14.71 -1.46 9.32
C SER A 24 16.17 -1.65 9.74
N GLN A 25 16.91 -2.51 9.01
CA GLN A 25 18.35 -2.68 9.20
C GLN A 25 19.13 -1.35 9.02
N ASP A 26 18.62 -0.44 8.19
CA ASP A 26 19.22 0.89 7.93
C ASP A 26 18.73 1.97 8.91
N GLY A 27 18.01 1.61 9.97
CA GLY A 27 17.53 2.55 11.00
C GLY A 27 16.27 3.35 10.62
N ASN A 28 15.69 3.16 9.43
CA ASN A 28 14.43 3.80 9.04
C ASN A 28 13.23 3.15 9.73
N PRO A 29 12.22 3.93 10.17
CA PRO A 29 11.01 3.36 10.74
C PRO A 29 10.27 2.51 9.71
N LEU A 30 9.69 1.39 10.18
CA LEU A 30 8.87 0.52 9.32
C LEU A 30 7.47 1.12 9.15
N ILE A 31 7.00 1.23 7.91
CA ILE A 31 5.59 1.53 7.60
C ILE A 31 4.72 0.28 7.75
N TYR A 32 5.25 -0.89 7.34
CA TYR A 32 4.60 -2.19 7.56
C TYR A 32 5.53 -3.18 8.26
N HIS A 33 4.94 -3.91 9.21
CA HIS A 33 5.53 -5.10 9.81
C HIS A 33 4.46 -6.19 9.90
N LEU A 34 4.64 -7.26 9.11
CA LEU A 34 3.78 -8.43 9.09
C LEU A 34 4.60 -9.66 9.50
N ARG A 35 3.97 -10.54 10.29
CA ARG A 35 4.52 -11.83 10.65
C ARG A 35 3.41 -12.88 10.69
N ASP A 36 3.66 -14.03 10.07
CA ASP A 36 2.75 -15.18 10.02
C ASP A 36 1.33 -14.79 9.58
N VAL A 37 1.22 -14.04 8.48
CA VAL A 37 -0.06 -13.62 7.90
C VAL A 37 -0.44 -14.56 6.77
N VAL A 38 -1.69 -15.04 6.80
CA VAL A 38 -2.22 -15.98 5.79
C VAL A 38 -3.56 -15.48 5.27
N LYS A 39 -3.76 -15.60 3.96
CA LYS A 39 -5.06 -15.46 3.31
C LYS A 39 -5.38 -16.71 2.50
N THR A 40 -6.49 -17.37 2.86
CA THR A 40 -7.04 -18.47 2.10
C THR A 40 -8.29 -18.01 1.35
N ARG A 41 -8.43 -18.43 0.12
CA ARG A 41 -9.63 -18.26 -0.72
C ARG A 41 -9.97 -19.61 -1.33
N GLU A 42 -11.25 -19.94 -1.37
CA GLU A 42 -11.78 -21.12 -2.06
C GLU A 42 -12.81 -20.65 -3.07
N ALA A 43 -12.68 -21.09 -4.30
CA ALA A 43 -13.63 -20.83 -5.36
C ALA A 43 -13.70 -22.06 -6.28
N GLU A 44 -14.90 -22.56 -6.57
CA GLU A 44 -15.17 -23.66 -7.50
C GLU A 44 -14.31 -24.92 -7.23
N GLY A 45 -14.04 -25.24 -5.96
CA GLY A 45 -13.24 -26.39 -5.56
C GLY A 45 -11.72 -26.20 -5.69
N VAL A 46 -11.26 -25.03 -6.09
CA VAL A 46 -9.83 -24.66 -6.10
C VAL A 46 -9.52 -23.82 -4.88
N ALA A 47 -8.55 -24.26 -4.09
CA ALA A 47 -8.06 -23.50 -2.93
C ALA A 47 -6.79 -22.71 -3.30
N PHE A 48 -6.78 -21.42 -2.98
CA PHE A 48 -5.62 -20.56 -3.07
C PHE A 48 -5.23 -20.08 -1.68
N ARG A 49 -3.94 -20.17 -1.35
CA ARG A 49 -3.39 -19.70 -0.09
C ARG A 49 -2.20 -18.77 -0.34
N LEU A 50 -2.28 -17.55 0.19
CA LEU A 50 -1.17 -16.63 0.26
C LEU A 50 -0.62 -16.63 1.69
N ARG A 51 0.67 -16.91 1.85
CA ARG A 51 1.36 -16.92 3.14
C ARG A 51 2.48 -15.90 3.15
N ILE A 52 2.55 -15.11 4.21
CA ILE A 52 3.57 -14.10 4.46
C ILE A 52 4.22 -14.45 5.81
N PRO A 53 5.32 -15.21 5.81
CA PRO A 53 6.03 -15.55 7.05
C PRO A 53 6.59 -14.30 7.73
N SER A 54 7.20 -13.40 6.95
CA SER A 54 7.70 -12.12 7.40
C SER A 54 7.74 -11.13 6.24
N LEU A 55 7.28 -9.90 6.49
CA LEU A 55 7.38 -8.79 5.56
C LEU A 55 7.61 -7.51 6.34
N GLN A 56 8.72 -6.83 6.04
CA GLN A 56 9.06 -5.53 6.59
C GLN A 56 9.28 -4.53 5.47
N ILE A 57 8.64 -3.38 5.57
CA ILE A 57 8.74 -2.31 4.59
C ILE A 57 9.07 -1.03 5.33
N ALA A 58 10.18 -0.40 4.95
CA ALA A 58 10.61 0.88 5.51
C ALA A 58 9.83 2.05 4.88
N MET A 59 9.71 3.16 5.61
CA MET A 59 9.15 4.39 5.07
C MET A 59 10.02 4.96 3.96
N GLY A 60 9.37 5.41 2.89
CA GLY A 60 10.04 5.95 1.69
C GLY A 60 10.61 4.87 0.76
N GLU A 61 10.49 3.60 1.10
CA GLU A 61 10.98 2.49 0.29
C GLU A 61 10.12 2.29 -0.98
N LYS A 62 10.75 1.91 -2.09
CA LYS A 62 10.10 1.59 -3.36
C LYS A 62 10.26 0.11 -3.63
N ILE A 63 9.15 -0.61 -3.73
CA ILE A 63 9.11 -2.08 -3.77
C ILE A 63 8.34 -2.56 -4.99
N ALA A 64 8.87 -3.57 -5.65
CA ALA A 64 8.21 -4.29 -6.72
C ALA A 64 7.88 -5.74 -6.32
N LEU A 65 6.61 -6.12 -6.51
CA LEU A 65 6.14 -7.50 -6.44
C LEU A 65 5.97 -8.03 -7.87
N ILE A 66 6.94 -8.81 -8.34
CA ILE A 66 6.96 -9.28 -9.72
C ILE A 66 6.53 -10.73 -9.76
N GLY A 67 5.57 -11.06 -10.63
CA GLY A 67 5.09 -12.44 -10.73
C GLY A 67 4.01 -12.62 -11.79
N LYS A 68 3.80 -13.88 -12.18
CA LYS A 68 2.77 -14.26 -13.16
C LYS A 68 1.36 -13.91 -12.64
N SER A 69 0.42 -13.78 -13.57
CA SER A 69 -1.00 -13.62 -13.19
C SER A 69 -1.47 -14.80 -12.31
N GLY A 70 -2.28 -14.48 -11.30
CA GLY A 70 -2.81 -15.47 -10.37
C GLY A 70 -1.85 -15.93 -9.25
N CYS A 71 -0.64 -15.35 -9.11
CA CYS A 71 0.25 -15.69 -8.00
C CYS A 71 -0.08 -14.97 -6.68
N GLY A 72 -1.15 -14.16 -6.63
CA GLY A 72 -1.60 -13.51 -5.39
C GLY A 72 -1.16 -12.07 -5.18
N LYS A 73 -0.58 -11.39 -6.18
CA LYS A 73 -0.15 -9.98 -6.08
C LYS A 73 -1.27 -9.06 -5.59
N SER A 74 -2.39 -9.02 -6.29
CA SER A 74 -3.54 -8.20 -5.92
C SER A 74 -4.09 -8.57 -4.54
N THR A 75 -4.06 -9.86 -4.16
CA THR A 75 -4.46 -10.31 -2.81
C THR A 75 -3.57 -9.71 -1.74
N LEU A 76 -2.25 -9.67 -1.95
CA LEU A 76 -1.30 -9.01 -1.04
C LEU A 76 -1.58 -7.50 -0.97
N LEU A 77 -1.69 -6.85 -2.13
CA LEU A 77 -1.94 -5.41 -2.19
C LEU A 77 -3.25 -5.01 -1.50
N ASP A 78 -4.33 -5.77 -1.70
CA ASP A 78 -5.61 -5.56 -1.04
C ASP A 78 -5.54 -5.74 0.49
N MET A 79 -4.72 -6.69 0.98
CA MET A 79 -4.48 -6.83 2.42
C MET A 79 -3.70 -5.64 2.97
N LEU A 80 -2.63 -5.20 2.29
CA LEU A 80 -1.85 -4.03 2.68
C LEU A 80 -2.68 -2.74 2.62
N ALA A 81 -3.63 -2.65 1.69
CA ALA A 81 -4.58 -1.55 1.61
C ALA A 81 -5.74 -1.65 2.63
N PHE A 82 -5.76 -2.65 3.52
CA PHE A 82 -6.84 -2.92 4.49
C PHE A 82 -8.20 -3.14 3.84
N ILE A 83 -8.26 -3.51 2.57
CA ILE A 83 -9.48 -3.86 1.84
C ILE A 83 -9.87 -5.31 2.14
N LEU A 84 -8.87 -6.18 2.21
CA LEU A 84 -9.05 -7.61 2.39
C LEU A 84 -8.51 -8.06 3.76
N GLN A 85 -9.40 -8.59 4.60
CA GLN A 85 -9.01 -9.17 5.89
C GLN A 85 -8.25 -10.49 5.67
N PRO A 86 -7.07 -10.70 6.31
CA PRO A 86 -6.41 -11.99 6.37
C PRO A 86 -7.27 -13.07 7.02
N SER A 87 -6.99 -14.36 6.73
CA SER A 87 -7.63 -15.50 7.38
C SER A 87 -6.98 -15.85 8.72
N GLU A 88 -5.64 -15.72 8.78
CA GLU A 88 -4.84 -15.97 9.98
C GLU A 88 -3.80 -14.85 10.10
N VAL A 89 -3.52 -14.40 11.33
CA VAL A 89 -2.58 -13.30 11.59
C VAL A 89 -1.81 -13.55 12.88
N GLY A 90 -0.48 -13.61 12.78
CA GLY A 90 0.42 -13.44 13.92
C GLY A 90 0.50 -11.96 14.28
N ASP A 91 1.27 -11.18 13.51
CA ASP A 91 1.36 -9.72 13.68
C ASP A 91 1.01 -9.02 12.36
N PHE A 92 0.30 -7.90 12.44
CA PHE A 92 0.07 -7.00 11.32
C PHE A 92 0.00 -5.57 11.82
N HIS A 93 1.13 -4.88 11.69
CA HIS A 93 1.31 -3.51 12.14
C HIS A 93 1.47 -2.56 10.95
N PHE A 94 0.89 -1.38 11.09
CA PHE A 94 1.01 -0.27 10.16
C PHE A 94 1.36 1.01 10.93
N ARG A 95 2.38 1.73 10.50
CA ARG A 95 2.77 3.03 11.02
C ARG A 95 2.44 4.08 9.95
N PRO A 96 1.47 4.98 10.20
CA PRO A 96 1.06 5.98 9.20
C PRO A 96 2.16 7.00 8.87
N GLU A 97 2.82 7.54 9.90
CA GLU A 97 3.83 8.59 9.79
C GLU A 97 5.03 8.31 10.73
N ARG A 98 6.17 8.99 10.49
CA ARG A 98 7.41 8.74 11.25
C ARG A 98 7.25 8.95 12.76
N ASP A 99 6.50 9.98 13.14
CA ASP A 99 6.31 10.40 14.51
C ASP A 99 5.08 9.76 15.18
N GLU A 100 4.32 8.95 14.44
CA GLU A 100 3.15 8.25 14.97
C GLU A 100 3.50 6.84 15.47
N GLU A 101 2.66 6.33 16.39
CA GLU A 101 2.78 4.96 16.87
C GLU A 101 2.29 3.96 15.82
N SER A 102 2.89 2.77 15.87
CA SER A 102 2.46 1.66 15.03
C SER A 102 1.12 1.10 15.50
N LEU A 103 0.18 0.95 14.59
CA LEU A 103 -1.18 0.45 14.84
C LEU A 103 -1.28 -1.04 14.56
N ASP A 104 -1.89 -1.79 15.48
CA ASP A 104 -2.24 -3.20 15.26
C ASP A 104 -3.51 -3.28 14.38
N ILE A 105 -3.31 -3.56 13.11
CA ILE A 105 -4.40 -3.68 12.12
C ILE A 105 -5.26 -4.91 12.37
N ASN A 106 -4.68 -6.00 12.87
CA ASN A 106 -5.45 -7.20 13.24
C ASN A 106 -6.45 -6.90 14.35
N ALA A 107 -6.04 -6.11 15.35
CA ALA A 107 -6.96 -5.68 16.41
C ALA A 107 -8.12 -4.82 15.87
N CYS A 108 -7.90 -4.00 14.84
CA CYS A 108 -8.97 -3.24 14.18
C CYS A 108 -10.01 -4.17 13.54
N TRP A 109 -9.58 -5.20 12.82
CA TRP A 109 -10.49 -6.20 12.25
C TRP A 109 -11.23 -7.02 13.31
N LYS A 110 -10.52 -7.52 14.33
CA LYS A 110 -11.12 -8.32 15.41
C LYS A 110 -12.19 -7.55 16.19
N ARG A 111 -12.04 -6.23 16.34
CA ARG A 111 -13.01 -5.35 16.98
C ARG A 111 -14.16 -4.92 16.07
N GLY A 112 -14.12 -5.27 14.78
CA GLY A 112 -15.08 -4.83 13.77
C GLY A 112 -14.99 -3.32 13.49
N ASN A 113 -13.86 -2.67 13.78
CA ASN A 113 -13.68 -1.24 13.61
C ASN A 113 -13.36 -0.86 12.16
N LEU A 114 -14.33 -1.13 11.26
CA LEU A 114 -14.20 -0.87 9.82
C LEU A 114 -14.07 0.62 9.50
N ASN A 115 -14.64 1.49 10.34
CA ASN A 115 -14.51 2.94 10.17
C ASN A 115 -13.06 3.39 10.35
N GLN A 116 -12.35 2.89 11.36
CA GLN A 116 -10.94 3.20 11.56
C GLN A 116 -10.08 2.74 10.38
N LEU A 117 -10.32 1.53 9.87
CA LEU A 117 -9.63 1.05 8.66
C LEU A 117 -9.97 1.93 7.44
N GLY A 118 -11.21 2.39 7.32
CA GLY A 118 -11.64 3.36 6.31
C GLY A 118 -10.91 4.70 6.43
N ASP A 119 -10.76 5.20 7.65
CA ASP A 119 -10.06 6.44 7.95
C ASP A 119 -8.56 6.34 7.62
N LEU A 120 -7.92 5.22 7.95
CA LEU A 120 -6.53 4.95 7.57
C LEU A 120 -6.36 4.91 6.05
N ARG A 121 -7.25 4.20 5.33
CA ARG A 121 -7.19 4.12 3.86
C ARG A 121 -7.29 5.48 3.20
N LYS A 122 -8.33 6.26 3.55
CA LYS A 122 -8.58 7.54 2.89
C LYS A 122 -7.50 8.59 3.13
N ARG A 123 -6.78 8.49 4.27
CA ARG A 123 -5.77 9.47 4.66
C ARG A 123 -4.36 9.08 4.22
N TYR A 124 -3.98 7.82 4.40
CA TYR A 124 -2.58 7.39 4.30
C TYR A 124 -2.28 6.49 3.11
N ILE A 125 -3.30 6.03 2.37
CA ILE A 125 -3.09 5.11 1.25
C ILE A 125 -3.60 5.70 -0.05
N GLY A 126 -2.71 5.85 -1.03
CA GLY A 126 -3.07 6.04 -2.43
C GLY A 126 -3.17 4.69 -3.14
N TYR A 127 -4.21 4.47 -3.93
CA TYR A 127 -4.36 3.21 -4.67
C TYR A 127 -4.50 3.47 -6.16
N VAL A 128 -3.60 2.87 -6.96
CA VAL A 128 -3.64 2.90 -8.42
C VAL A 128 -4.08 1.53 -8.92
N MET A 129 -5.27 1.47 -9.50
CA MET A 129 -5.84 0.24 -10.06
C MET A 129 -5.34 -0.01 -11.49
N GLN A 130 -5.28 -1.25 -11.90
CA GLN A 130 -4.91 -1.66 -13.27
C GLN A 130 -5.71 -0.92 -14.36
N THR A 131 -7.00 -0.70 -14.16
CA THR A 131 -7.88 0.01 -15.10
C THR A 131 -7.93 1.52 -14.88
N GLY A 132 -7.08 2.07 -13.98
CA GLY A 132 -7.13 3.46 -13.54
C GLY A 132 -8.29 3.78 -12.59
N GLY A 133 -9.45 3.15 -12.73
CA GLY A 133 -10.61 3.30 -11.84
C GLY A 133 -11.14 4.74 -11.71
N LEU A 134 -11.03 5.55 -12.77
CA LEU A 134 -11.53 6.92 -12.77
C LEU A 134 -13.06 6.95 -12.77
N LEU A 135 -13.64 7.93 -12.08
CA LEU A 135 -15.07 8.16 -12.10
C LEU A 135 -15.46 8.87 -13.40
N PRO A 136 -16.28 8.25 -14.27
CA PRO A 136 -16.49 8.73 -15.64
C PRO A 136 -17.32 10.03 -15.70
N TYR A 137 -18.07 10.35 -14.65
CA TYR A 137 -18.88 11.54 -14.56
C TYR A 137 -18.14 12.75 -13.98
N LEU A 138 -16.94 12.55 -13.44
CA LEU A 138 -16.05 13.60 -12.96
C LEU A 138 -15.03 14.02 -14.04
N THR A 139 -14.65 15.28 -14.05
CA THR A 139 -13.51 15.78 -14.83
C THR A 139 -12.19 15.21 -14.31
N VAL A 140 -11.09 15.41 -15.04
CA VAL A 140 -9.73 15.07 -14.58
C VAL A 140 -9.41 15.76 -13.26
N ARG A 141 -9.68 17.07 -13.18
CA ARG A 141 -9.51 17.89 -11.96
C ARG A 141 -10.24 17.29 -10.78
N GLU A 142 -11.51 16.99 -10.96
CA GLU A 142 -12.36 16.43 -9.90
C GLU A 142 -11.92 15.02 -9.50
N ASN A 143 -11.51 14.17 -10.46
CA ASN A 143 -10.93 12.86 -10.16
C ASN A 143 -9.67 12.99 -9.32
N MET A 144 -8.73 13.86 -9.68
CA MET A 144 -7.48 14.08 -8.95
C MET A 144 -7.73 14.67 -7.56
N ASN A 145 -8.72 15.57 -7.44
CA ASN A 145 -9.06 16.20 -6.15
C ASN A 145 -9.93 15.32 -5.24
N LEU A 146 -10.40 14.16 -5.70
CA LEU A 146 -11.40 13.35 -4.98
C LEU A 146 -10.93 12.96 -3.58
N CYS A 147 -9.75 12.38 -3.46
CA CYS A 147 -9.19 11.95 -2.16
C CYS A 147 -8.98 13.16 -1.22
N ARG A 148 -8.52 14.28 -1.75
CA ARG A 148 -8.33 15.53 -1.01
C ARG A 148 -9.66 16.04 -0.45
N SER A 149 -10.71 16.07 -1.28
CA SER A 149 -12.05 16.50 -0.88
C SER A 149 -12.65 15.63 0.22
N VAL A 150 -12.44 14.30 0.14
CA VAL A 150 -12.95 13.33 1.14
C VAL A 150 -12.34 13.56 2.52
N ILE A 151 -11.08 13.99 2.61
CA ILE A 151 -10.41 14.29 3.88
C ILE A 151 -10.39 15.77 4.24
N GLY A 152 -11.07 16.62 3.44
CA GLY A 152 -11.24 18.04 3.73
C GLY A 152 -9.99 18.90 3.53
N LEU A 153 -9.06 18.51 2.66
CA LEU A 153 -7.89 19.33 2.33
C LEU A 153 -8.29 20.55 1.50
N PRO A 154 -7.67 21.71 1.76
CA PRO A 154 -7.96 22.94 1.00
C PRO A 154 -7.43 22.86 -0.43
N ALA A 155 -7.95 23.74 -1.30
CA ALA A 155 -7.37 23.99 -2.62
C ALA A 155 -6.06 24.78 -2.43
N ASP A 156 -4.93 24.14 -2.71
CA ASP A 156 -3.57 24.68 -2.50
C ASP A 156 -2.70 24.63 -3.78
N GLY A 157 -3.33 24.40 -4.94
CA GLY A 157 -2.62 24.27 -6.22
C GLY A 157 -2.01 22.88 -6.47
N MET A 158 -2.18 21.91 -5.55
CA MET A 158 -1.61 20.57 -5.68
C MET A 158 -2.08 19.84 -6.94
N VAL A 159 -3.35 19.98 -7.33
CA VAL A 159 -3.89 19.31 -8.53
C VAL A 159 -3.24 19.86 -9.79
N GLU A 160 -3.05 21.17 -9.87
CA GLU A 160 -2.38 21.86 -10.98
C GLU A 160 -0.91 21.43 -11.06
N HIS A 161 -0.18 21.46 -9.95
CA HIS A 161 1.21 21.01 -9.89
C HIS A 161 1.36 19.56 -10.38
N LEU A 162 0.56 18.62 -9.86
CA LEU A 162 0.58 17.23 -10.31
C LEU A 162 0.18 17.08 -11.79
N ALA A 163 -0.74 17.92 -12.27
CA ALA A 163 -1.15 17.86 -13.67
C ALA A 163 -0.04 18.37 -14.62
N GLU A 164 0.80 19.30 -14.18
CA GLU A 164 2.00 19.73 -14.90
C GLU A 164 3.05 18.62 -14.93
N GLU A 165 3.42 18.06 -13.77
CA GLU A 165 4.40 16.97 -13.66
C GLU A 165 3.98 15.72 -14.47
N LEU A 166 2.69 15.40 -14.48
CA LEU A 166 2.14 14.28 -15.23
C LEU A 166 1.87 14.60 -16.70
N GLY A 167 2.09 15.85 -17.16
CA GLY A 167 1.87 16.28 -18.54
C GLY A 167 0.40 16.18 -18.97
N ILE A 168 -0.54 16.48 -18.07
CA ILE A 168 -2.00 16.43 -18.32
C ILE A 168 -2.73 17.73 -17.98
N ILE A 169 -1.99 18.82 -17.76
CA ILE A 169 -2.56 20.15 -17.41
C ILE A 169 -3.63 20.61 -18.41
N ALA A 170 -3.42 20.39 -19.71
CA ALA A 170 -4.36 20.74 -20.77
C ALA A 170 -5.65 19.90 -20.77
N HIS A 171 -5.74 18.90 -19.88
CA HIS A 171 -6.85 17.95 -19.84
C HIS A 171 -7.69 18.08 -18.56
N LEU A 172 -7.37 19.00 -17.64
CA LEU A 172 -8.00 19.11 -16.33
C LEU A 172 -9.53 19.20 -16.39
N ASP A 173 -10.07 19.88 -17.38
CA ASP A 173 -11.53 20.09 -17.53
C ASP A 173 -12.21 19.04 -18.43
N LYS A 174 -11.43 18.06 -18.95
CA LYS A 174 -11.98 16.94 -19.73
C LYS A 174 -12.48 15.83 -18.82
N ARG A 175 -13.38 15.00 -19.35
CA ARG A 175 -13.81 13.73 -18.73
C ARG A 175 -12.94 12.58 -19.18
N PRO A 176 -12.89 11.47 -18.42
CA PRO A 176 -12.05 10.31 -18.73
C PRO A 176 -12.29 9.67 -20.10
N ASP A 177 -13.50 9.78 -20.66
CA ASP A 177 -13.85 9.27 -21.99
C ASP A 177 -13.13 9.98 -23.14
N LYS A 178 -12.62 11.20 -22.91
CA LYS A 178 -11.85 12.02 -23.86
C LYS A 178 -10.33 11.83 -23.76
N LEU A 179 -9.88 10.90 -22.94
CA LEU A 179 -8.47 10.63 -22.68
C LEU A 179 -8.01 9.31 -23.30
N SER A 180 -6.77 9.26 -23.77
CA SER A 180 -6.08 8.01 -24.09
C SER A 180 -5.89 7.16 -22.83
N THR A 181 -5.55 5.87 -22.99
CA THR A 181 -5.32 4.97 -21.85
C THR A 181 -4.16 5.44 -20.99
N GLY A 182 -3.06 5.90 -21.60
CA GLY A 182 -1.91 6.44 -20.86
C GLY A 182 -2.24 7.74 -20.09
N GLU A 183 -3.07 8.63 -20.67
CA GLU A 183 -3.54 9.84 -19.96
C GLU A 183 -4.44 9.48 -18.79
N ARG A 184 -5.38 8.52 -18.97
CA ARG A 184 -6.19 8.02 -17.84
C ARG A 184 -5.34 7.46 -16.71
N GLN A 185 -4.27 6.74 -17.05
CA GLN A 185 -3.37 6.18 -16.05
C GLN A 185 -2.61 7.28 -15.30
N ARG A 186 -2.13 8.31 -15.98
CA ARG A 186 -1.51 9.48 -15.34
C ARG A 186 -2.49 10.21 -14.40
N VAL A 187 -3.74 10.35 -14.80
CA VAL A 187 -4.79 10.91 -13.90
C VAL A 187 -5.00 10.03 -12.67
N ALA A 188 -4.99 8.69 -12.82
CA ALA A 188 -5.13 7.76 -11.70
C ALA A 188 -3.95 7.86 -10.71
N ILE A 189 -2.73 8.03 -11.22
CA ILE A 189 -1.54 8.30 -10.41
C ILE A 189 -1.70 9.64 -9.68
N GLY A 190 -2.04 10.71 -10.40
CA GLY A 190 -2.27 12.03 -9.79
C GLY A 190 -3.30 11.97 -8.66
N ARG A 191 -4.43 11.27 -8.86
CA ARG A 191 -5.42 11.06 -7.81
C ARG A 191 -4.86 10.32 -6.60
N ALA A 192 -4.03 9.29 -6.83
CA ALA A 192 -3.47 8.48 -5.76
C ALA A 192 -2.46 9.24 -4.90
N VAL A 193 -1.72 10.20 -5.47
CA VAL A 193 -0.68 10.97 -4.74
C VAL A 193 -1.18 12.33 -4.26
N ALA A 194 -2.30 12.86 -4.79
CA ALA A 194 -2.75 14.24 -4.56
C ALA A 194 -2.98 14.61 -3.09
N HIS A 195 -3.36 13.66 -2.25
CA HIS A 195 -3.58 13.88 -0.82
C HIS A 195 -2.33 13.62 0.03
N ARG A 196 -1.16 13.43 -0.61
CA ARG A 196 0.14 13.12 0.02
C ARG A 196 0.05 11.95 0.98
N PRO A 197 -0.31 10.75 0.50
CA PRO A 197 -0.40 9.58 1.35
C PRO A 197 0.98 9.13 1.82
N SER A 198 1.05 8.39 2.91
CA SER A 198 2.30 7.76 3.37
C SER A 198 2.76 6.63 2.46
N ILE A 199 1.81 6.03 1.75
CA ILE A 199 2.07 4.93 0.81
C ILE A 199 1.17 4.97 -0.41
N VAL A 200 1.76 4.66 -1.58
CA VAL A 200 1.02 4.35 -2.81
C VAL A 200 1.15 2.88 -3.13
N ILE A 201 0.01 2.23 -3.29
CA ILE A 201 -0.13 0.84 -3.73
C ILE A 201 -0.62 0.85 -5.18
N ALA A 202 0.13 0.21 -6.09
CA ALA A 202 -0.19 0.19 -7.50
C ALA A 202 -0.29 -1.25 -8.03
N ASP A 203 -1.48 -1.64 -8.49
CA ASP A 203 -1.73 -2.97 -9.05
C ASP A 203 -1.67 -2.91 -10.58
N GLU A 204 -0.58 -3.41 -11.14
CA GLU A 204 -0.30 -3.44 -12.58
C GLU A 204 -0.58 -2.11 -13.29
N PRO A 205 -0.01 -0.99 -12.84
CA PRO A 205 -0.39 0.37 -13.27
C PRO A 205 -0.12 0.65 -14.74
N THR A 206 0.60 -0.20 -15.44
CA THR A 206 1.00 -0.01 -16.84
C THR A 206 0.57 -1.14 -17.78
N ALA A 207 -0.21 -2.12 -17.30
CA ALA A 207 -0.57 -3.31 -18.07
C ALA A 207 -1.37 -3.02 -19.35
N SER A 208 -2.03 -1.87 -19.45
CA SER A 208 -2.91 -1.50 -20.56
C SER A 208 -2.33 -0.44 -21.48
N ILE A 209 -1.04 -0.11 -21.35
CA ILE A 209 -0.34 0.89 -22.17
C ILE A 209 0.88 0.28 -22.86
N ASP A 210 1.31 0.89 -23.97
CA ASP A 210 2.48 0.42 -24.70
C ASP A 210 3.76 0.54 -23.84
N PRO A 211 4.80 -0.28 -24.11
CA PRO A 211 5.99 -0.35 -23.26
C PRO A 211 6.72 0.99 -23.08
N PHE A 212 6.78 1.82 -24.13
CA PHE A 212 7.47 3.11 -24.06
C PHE A 212 6.71 4.12 -23.18
N ALA A 213 5.39 4.19 -23.33
CA ALA A 213 4.56 5.00 -22.46
C ALA A 213 4.53 4.47 -21.02
N ALA A 214 4.63 3.14 -20.83
CA ALA A 214 4.72 2.48 -19.55
C ALA A 214 5.92 2.94 -18.72
N GLU A 215 7.11 2.94 -19.36
CA GLU A 215 8.34 3.41 -18.71
C GLU A 215 8.22 4.86 -18.23
N LYS A 216 7.69 5.75 -19.09
CA LYS A 216 7.47 7.14 -18.74
C LYS A 216 6.50 7.30 -17.56
N VAL A 217 5.38 6.57 -17.56
CA VAL A 217 4.37 6.62 -16.48
C VAL A 217 4.97 6.12 -15.16
N MET A 218 5.80 5.07 -15.22
CA MET A 218 6.46 4.55 -14.02
C MET A 218 7.51 5.52 -13.48
N SER A 219 8.33 6.13 -14.34
CA SER A 219 9.29 7.15 -13.94
C SER A 219 8.61 8.35 -13.28
N MET A 220 7.45 8.80 -13.80
CA MET A 220 6.66 9.85 -13.18
C MET A 220 6.15 9.46 -11.79
N LEU A 221 5.62 8.22 -11.62
CA LEU A 221 5.18 7.73 -10.32
C LEU A 221 6.32 7.72 -9.29
N ILE A 222 7.49 7.20 -9.69
CA ILE A 222 8.65 7.12 -8.79
C ILE A 222 9.18 8.53 -8.47
N GLY A 223 9.26 9.44 -9.46
CA GLY A 223 9.67 10.83 -9.24
C GLY A 223 8.77 11.58 -8.24
N LEU A 224 7.45 11.45 -8.38
CA LEU A 224 6.49 12.01 -7.41
C LEU A 224 6.62 11.35 -6.02
N ALA A 225 6.88 10.05 -5.97
CA ALA A 225 7.09 9.36 -4.71
C ALA A 225 8.39 9.78 -4.01
N GLU A 226 9.41 10.18 -4.76
CA GLU A 226 10.65 10.77 -4.22
C GLU A 226 10.42 12.20 -3.72
N GLU A 227 9.75 13.02 -4.51
CA GLU A 227 9.43 14.40 -4.15
C GLU A 227 8.64 14.50 -2.84
N PHE A 228 7.67 13.60 -2.64
CA PHE A 228 6.78 13.62 -1.47
C PHE A 228 7.17 12.62 -0.38
N GLU A 229 8.33 11.95 -0.47
CA GLU A 229 8.80 10.91 0.46
C GLU A 229 7.81 9.76 0.66
N ILE A 230 7.03 9.41 -0.37
CA ILE A 230 6.01 8.37 -0.34
C ILE A 230 6.65 6.99 -0.48
N THR A 231 6.22 6.03 0.35
CA THR A 231 6.50 4.61 0.14
C THR A 231 5.71 4.10 -1.07
N VAL A 232 6.32 3.27 -1.92
CA VAL A 232 5.62 2.68 -3.08
C VAL A 232 5.70 1.17 -3.04
N ILE A 233 4.55 0.52 -3.20
CA ILE A 233 4.46 -0.92 -3.46
C ILE A 233 3.73 -1.11 -4.77
N LEU A 234 4.38 -1.71 -5.75
CA LEU A 234 3.77 -1.97 -7.03
C LEU A 234 3.83 -3.45 -7.40
N ALA A 235 2.75 -3.95 -7.99
CA ALA A 235 2.71 -5.25 -8.62
C ALA A 235 2.88 -5.10 -10.13
N SER A 236 3.70 -5.95 -10.72
CA SER A 236 3.90 -6.00 -12.18
C SER A 236 4.19 -7.43 -12.64
N HIS A 237 3.93 -7.70 -13.91
CA HIS A 237 4.41 -8.89 -14.59
C HIS A 237 5.60 -8.60 -15.53
N ALA A 238 5.96 -7.32 -15.72
CA ALA A 238 7.05 -6.87 -16.58
C ALA A 238 8.32 -6.65 -15.74
N TRP A 239 9.21 -7.65 -15.75
CA TRP A 239 10.47 -7.62 -15.00
C TRP A 239 11.45 -6.54 -15.50
N GLU A 240 11.69 -6.52 -16.82
CA GLU A 240 12.76 -5.74 -17.44
C GLU A 240 12.70 -4.23 -17.12
N HIS A 241 11.47 -3.70 -17.01
CA HIS A 241 11.28 -2.27 -16.67
C HIS A 241 11.48 -1.94 -15.19
N MET A 242 11.32 -2.91 -14.29
CA MET A 242 11.41 -2.69 -12.85
C MET A 242 12.84 -2.68 -12.34
N GLU A 243 13.72 -3.47 -12.95
CA GLU A 243 15.14 -3.53 -12.60
C GLU A 243 15.85 -2.20 -12.83
N GLN A 244 15.50 -1.50 -13.92
CA GLN A 244 16.07 -0.19 -14.27
C GLN A 244 15.67 0.92 -13.29
N LEU A 245 14.55 0.77 -12.58
CA LEU A 245 14.06 1.74 -11.59
C LEU A 245 14.67 1.57 -10.19
N GLY A 246 15.56 0.60 -9.98
CA GLY A 246 16.25 0.38 -8.72
C GLY A 246 15.33 -0.01 -7.56
N LEU A 247 14.18 -0.64 -7.84
CA LEU A 247 13.21 -1.03 -6.82
C LEU A 247 13.66 -2.30 -6.08
N ARG A 248 13.45 -2.35 -4.76
CA ARG A 248 13.61 -3.60 -4.01
C ARG A 248 12.55 -4.59 -4.43
N GLN A 249 12.96 -5.80 -4.79
CA GLN A 249 12.03 -6.85 -5.16
C GLN A 249 11.61 -7.69 -3.95
N LEU A 250 10.30 -7.94 -3.81
CA LEU A 250 9.82 -8.99 -2.93
C LEU A 250 9.95 -10.34 -3.62
N THR A 251 10.50 -11.31 -2.88
CA THR A 251 10.57 -12.69 -3.36
C THR A 251 9.27 -13.41 -3.13
N HIS A 252 8.85 -14.24 -4.09
CA HIS A 252 7.70 -15.10 -3.92
C HIS A 252 7.97 -16.47 -4.54
N GLU A 253 7.45 -17.51 -3.92
CA GLU A 253 7.46 -18.88 -4.39
C GLU A 253 6.02 -19.39 -4.50
N THR A 254 5.67 -19.97 -5.65
CA THR A 254 4.33 -20.51 -5.88
C THR A 254 4.41 -22.02 -6.09
N ILE A 255 3.76 -22.77 -5.22
CA ILE A 255 3.64 -24.23 -5.24
C ILE A 255 2.23 -24.57 -5.71
N ARG A 256 2.11 -25.43 -6.74
CA ARG A 256 0.84 -25.91 -7.26
C ARG A 256 0.73 -27.41 -7.05
N ASP A 257 -0.32 -27.85 -6.37
CA ASP A 257 -0.69 -29.25 -6.26
C ASP A 257 -1.93 -29.53 -7.15
N HIS A 258 -1.68 -30.04 -8.34
CA HIS A 258 -2.73 -30.34 -9.31
C HIS A 258 -3.70 -31.44 -8.83
N ASN A 259 -3.23 -32.36 -7.99
CA ASN A 259 -4.07 -33.46 -7.48
C ASN A 259 -5.07 -32.96 -6.41
N ARG A 260 -4.71 -31.89 -5.68
CA ARG A 260 -5.55 -31.28 -4.64
C ARG A 260 -6.25 -30.01 -5.06
N MET A 261 -6.10 -29.59 -6.32
CA MET A 261 -6.60 -28.31 -6.81
C MET A 261 -6.22 -27.14 -5.86
N PHE A 262 -4.96 -27.13 -5.45
CA PHE A 262 -4.43 -26.21 -4.43
C PHE A 262 -3.24 -25.44 -4.98
N THR A 263 -3.22 -24.14 -4.72
CA THR A 263 -2.07 -23.27 -5.02
C THR A 263 -1.67 -22.51 -3.76
N GLU A 264 -0.42 -22.61 -3.37
CA GLU A 264 0.14 -21.80 -2.29
C GLU A 264 1.20 -20.85 -2.86
N THR A 265 1.12 -19.60 -2.47
CA THR A 265 2.17 -18.61 -2.73
C THR A 265 2.72 -18.12 -1.39
N VAL A 266 4.04 -18.18 -1.24
CA VAL A 266 4.77 -17.66 -0.08
C VAL A 266 5.48 -16.40 -0.51
N VAL A 267 5.25 -15.29 0.20
CA VAL A 267 5.92 -14.00 -0.04
C VAL A 267 6.79 -13.66 1.15
N THR A 268 8.04 -13.26 0.89
CA THR A 268 9.02 -12.84 1.90
C THR A 268 9.72 -11.56 1.46
N GLY A 269 10.10 -10.71 2.46
CA GLY A 269 10.81 -9.46 2.22
C GLY A 269 11.10 -8.66 3.49
#